data_54d10317b006da1a3d026dd5eb1c6475
#
_entry.id   54d10317b006da1a3d026dd5eb1c6475
#
_cell.length_a   1.000
_cell.length_b   1.000
_cell.length_c   1.000
_cell.angle_alpha   90.00
_cell.angle_beta   90.00
_cell.angle_gamma   90.00
#
_symmetry.space_group_name_H-M   'P 1'
#
loop_
_entity.id
_entity.type
_entity.pdbx_description
1 polymer ?
#
loop_
_entity_poly.entity_id
_entity_poly.type
_entity_poly.pdbx_seq_one_letter_code
_entity_poly.pdbx_strand_id
1 'polypeptide(L)'
;MRYVMVEHAGAVVPGVLCEDSVRLLDATDLTEVIAAEVPVVGEIGFSEGILRAPLRRFRRDILCTGWNYWDHFEESKGKREGQDVDRPKHPTFFTKGPDVVIGPYDDIAWDPAISAKWDYEAEVALVIGRTGKNIKVEDALDHVWGYTLANDVSQRDLQRAHGGQWLKGKSIDNTMPLGPWIVTADEVGDPQDIQLQCLVNDEVRQDASTRQMAFDVATLISELSFGMTLRPGDLLLTGTPAGIGNAREPQVFLQDGDVVVTRADKLGELRNRVKRA
;
A
#
# COMPACT_ATOMS: atom_id res chain seq x y z
N MET A 1 15.95 4.25 8.88
CA MET A 1 15.53 3.27 9.94
C MET A 1 14.32 2.49 9.47
N ARG A 2 14.13 1.26 9.98
CA ARG A 2 12.97 0.41 9.67
C ARG A 2 12.10 0.27 10.90
N TYR A 3 10.89 0.79 10.84
CA TYR A 3 9.92 0.73 11.93
C TYR A 3 8.93 -0.42 11.69
N VAL A 4 8.68 -1.20 12.73
CA VAL A 4 7.85 -2.41 12.70
C VAL A 4 6.75 -2.34 13.77
N MET A 5 5.66 -3.08 13.54
CA MET A 5 4.76 -3.52 14.59
C MET A 5 4.96 -5.02 14.79
N VAL A 6 5.21 -5.44 16.02
CA VAL A 6 5.52 -6.83 16.35
C VAL A 6 4.59 -7.36 17.43
N GLU A 7 4.22 -8.64 17.32
CA GLU A 7 3.55 -9.32 18.42
C GLU A 7 4.55 -9.76 19.47
N HIS A 8 4.38 -9.28 20.70
CA HIS A 8 5.21 -9.64 21.84
C HIS A 8 4.36 -9.72 23.11
N ALA A 9 4.52 -10.79 23.87
CA ALA A 9 3.81 -11.02 25.14
C ALA A 9 2.29 -10.82 25.07
N GLY A 10 1.66 -11.20 23.95
CA GLY A 10 0.21 -11.10 23.73
C GLY A 10 -0.29 -9.69 23.34
N ALA A 11 0.61 -8.74 23.09
CA ALA A 11 0.31 -7.41 22.58
C ALA A 11 1.02 -7.15 21.25
N VAL A 12 0.50 -6.21 20.46
CA VAL A 12 1.18 -5.71 19.27
C VAL A 12 1.78 -4.36 19.60
N VAL A 13 3.11 -4.27 19.53
CA VAL A 13 3.90 -3.12 19.99
C VAL A 13 4.82 -2.61 18.88
N PRO A 14 5.11 -1.30 18.83
CA PRO A 14 6.03 -0.74 17.86
C PRO A 14 7.49 -1.00 18.23
N GLY A 15 8.34 -1.06 17.22
CA GLY A 15 9.77 -1.22 17.39
C GLY A 15 10.59 -0.72 16.22
N VAL A 16 11.89 -0.67 16.42
CA VAL A 16 12.88 -0.41 15.36
C VAL A 16 13.59 -1.73 15.06
N LEU A 17 13.52 -2.15 13.81
CA LEU A 17 14.21 -3.35 13.33
C LEU A 17 15.72 -3.09 13.23
N CYS A 18 16.49 -3.91 13.91
CA CYS A 18 17.93 -4.08 13.78
C CYS A 18 18.23 -5.36 12.97
N GLU A 19 19.49 -5.75 12.80
CA GLU A 19 19.83 -6.92 11.98
C GLU A 19 19.07 -8.18 12.45
N ASP A 20 19.25 -8.59 13.72
CA ASP A 20 18.67 -9.81 14.27
C ASP A 20 17.74 -9.55 15.48
N SER A 21 17.36 -8.30 15.71
CA SER A 21 16.57 -7.90 16.85
C SER A 21 15.60 -6.78 16.53
N VAL A 22 14.63 -6.58 17.43
CA VAL A 22 13.71 -5.44 17.42
C VAL A 22 13.84 -4.71 18.75
N ARG A 23 14.20 -3.43 18.70
CA ARG A 23 14.15 -2.52 19.85
C ARG A 23 12.71 -2.05 20.02
N LEU A 24 12.09 -2.47 21.12
CA LEU A 24 10.72 -2.12 21.44
C LEU A 24 10.62 -0.66 21.89
N LEU A 25 9.58 0.03 21.45
CA LEU A 25 9.34 1.44 21.76
C LEU A 25 8.20 1.61 22.78
N ASP A 26 8.29 2.62 23.63
CA ASP A 26 7.26 2.97 24.63
C ASP A 26 6.09 3.71 23.96
N ALA A 27 5.38 3.02 23.10
CA ALA A 27 4.21 3.52 22.38
C ALA A 27 3.20 2.40 22.12
N THR A 28 1.98 2.75 21.77
CA THR A 28 0.93 1.78 21.45
C THR A 28 0.83 1.49 19.95
N ASP A 29 1.25 2.42 19.11
CA ASP A 29 1.34 2.26 17.65
C ASP A 29 2.35 3.25 17.02
N LEU A 30 2.64 3.07 15.73
CA LEU A 30 3.61 3.92 15.03
C LEU A 30 3.12 5.36 14.79
N THR A 31 1.83 5.66 14.92
CA THR A 31 1.36 7.05 14.79
C THR A 31 1.89 7.94 15.91
N GLU A 32 2.09 7.38 17.11
CA GLU A 32 2.75 8.07 18.23
C GLU A 32 4.24 8.31 17.93
N VAL A 33 4.92 7.32 17.35
CA VAL A 33 6.34 7.39 16.95
C VAL A 33 6.57 8.43 15.84
N ILE A 34 5.63 8.55 14.90
CA ILE A 34 5.67 9.59 13.86
C ILE A 34 5.54 11.00 14.48
N ALA A 35 4.77 11.11 15.55
CA ALA A 35 4.45 12.42 16.17
C ALA A 35 5.54 12.93 17.11
N ALA A 36 6.34 12.04 17.73
CA ALA A 36 7.34 12.39 18.74
C ALA A 36 8.44 11.33 18.87
N GLU A 37 9.58 11.73 19.41
CA GLU A 37 10.59 10.78 19.87
C GLU A 37 10.03 9.92 21.01
N VAL A 38 10.23 8.60 20.89
CA VAL A 38 9.73 7.62 21.84
C VAL A 38 10.91 6.77 22.37
N PRO A 39 11.01 6.59 23.71
CA PRO A 39 12.12 5.85 24.30
C PRO A 39 12.06 4.35 23.94
N VAL A 40 13.24 3.72 23.90
CA VAL A 40 13.38 2.27 23.81
C VAL A 40 13.15 1.67 25.21
N VAL A 41 12.26 0.68 25.32
CA VAL A 41 11.91 0.02 26.60
C VAL A 41 12.35 -1.43 26.68
N GLY A 42 12.88 -1.98 25.61
CA GLY A 42 13.36 -3.38 25.59
C GLY A 42 13.89 -3.78 24.21
N GLU A 43 14.35 -5.02 24.14
CA GLU A 43 14.84 -5.63 22.91
C GLU A 43 14.43 -7.10 22.85
N ILE A 44 14.02 -7.58 21.68
CA ILE A 44 13.66 -8.99 21.44
C ILE A 44 14.33 -9.50 20.17
N GLY A 45 14.49 -10.82 20.04
CA GLY A 45 14.95 -11.44 18.80
C GLY A 45 13.94 -11.24 17.67
N PHE A 46 14.44 -11.01 16.47
CA PHE A 46 13.60 -10.83 15.27
C PHE A 46 13.25 -12.19 14.66
N SER A 47 11.99 -12.32 14.25
CA SER A 47 11.52 -13.32 13.28
C SER A 47 10.36 -12.73 12.47
N GLU A 48 10.23 -13.10 11.20
CA GLU A 48 9.16 -12.56 10.33
C GLU A 48 7.75 -12.86 10.87
N GLY A 49 7.56 -14.02 11.50
CA GLY A 49 6.27 -14.44 12.03
C GLY A 49 5.67 -13.54 13.12
N ILE A 50 6.47 -12.68 13.74
CA ILE A 50 5.99 -11.72 14.74
C ILE A 50 5.53 -10.39 14.13
N LEU A 51 5.79 -10.15 12.85
CA LEU A 51 5.41 -8.90 12.18
C LEU A 51 3.90 -8.78 12.00
N ARG A 52 3.41 -7.58 12.20
CA ARG A 52 2.02 -7.18 11.96
C ARG A 52 2.00 -5.94 11.05
N ALA A 53 0.83 -5.58 10.52
CA ALA A 53 0.71 -4.37 9.71
C ALA A 53 1.31 -3.17 10.45
N PRO A 54 2.21 -2.39 9.82
CA PRO A 54 2.91 -1.29 10.49
C PRO A 54 2.00 -0.12 10.85
N LEU A 55 0.88 0.07 10.15
CA LEU A 55 -0.18 0.98 10.53
C LEU A 55 -1.49 0.19 10.68
N ARG A 56 -2.19 0.41 11.79
CA ARG A 56 -3.43 -0.31 12.14
C ARG A 56 -4.54 0.64 12.59
N ARG A 57 -4.18 1.88 12.88
CA ARG A 57 -5.12 2.93 13.28
C ARG A 57 -5.01 4.09 12.31
N PHE A 58 -6.13 4.47 11.76
CA PHE A 58 -6.21 5.51 10.75
C PHE A 58 -7.16 6.60 11.20
N ARG A 59 -6.75 7.85 11.02
CA ARG A 59 -7.57 9.02 11.30
C ARG A 59 -8.65 9.24 10.23
N ARG A 60 -8.37 8.78 9.03
CA ARG A 60 -9.26 8.82 7.84
C ARG A 60 -9.10 7.55 7.05
N ASP A 61 -9.93 7.38 6.02
CA ASP A 61 -9.74 6.34 5.02
C ASP A 61 -8.34 6.42 4.40
N ILE A 62 -7.85 5.28 3.93
CA ILE A 62 -6.59 5.17 3.23
C ILE A 62 -6.73 5.89 1.89
N LEU A 63 -5.84 6.83 1.63
CA LEU A 63 -5.79 7.58 0.38
C LEU A 63 -5.11 6.73 -0.69
N CYS A 64 -5.63 6.74 -1.89
CA CYS A 64 -5.12 5.92 -2.99
C CYS A 64 -5.08 6.72 -4.29
N THR A 65 -4.16 6.34 -5.18
CA THR A 65 -4.01 6.93 -6.51
C THR A 65 -4.33 5.89 -7.58
N GLY A 66 -5.27 6.18 -8.46
CA GLY A 66 -5.59 5.35 -9.61
C GLY A 66 -4.82 5.77 -10.86
N TRP A 67 -4.51 4.78 -11.74
CA TRP A 67 -3.91 5.01 -13.06
C TRP A 67 -2.58 5.78 -13.05
N ASN A 68 -1.79 5.60 -12.01
CA ASN A 68 -0.54 6.35 -11.86
C ASN A 68 0.68 5.71 -12.57
N TYR A 69 0.43 4.79 -13.49
CA TYR A 69 1.40 4.28 -14.46
C TYR A 69 0.72 4.26 -15.84
N TRP A 70 1.35 4.90 -16.83
CA TRP A 70 0.70 4.99 -18.14
C TRP A 70 0.51 3.64 -18.81
N ASP A 71 1.41 2.68 -18.60
CA ASP A 71 1.27 1.33 -19.13
C ASP A 71 0.06 0.61 -18.50
N HIS A 72 -0.18 0.80 -17.18
CA HIS A 72 -1.38 0.30 -16.51
C HIS A 72 -2.65 1.00 -17.02
N PHE A 73 -2.58 2.29 -17.31
CA PHE A 73 -3.69 3.01 -17.92
C PHE A 73 -4.02 2.43 -19.32
N GLU A 74 -3.01 2.17 -20.14
CA GLU A 74 -3.20 1.68 -21.52
C GLU A 74 -3.68 0.21 -21.56
N GLU A 75 -3.13 -0.69 -20.72
CA GLU A 75 -3.54 -2.11 -20.67
C GLU A 75 -5.03 -2.29 -20.32
N SER A 76 -5.60 -1.32 -19.60
CA SER A 76 -7.00 -1.35 -19.16
C SER A 76 -7.98 -0.82 -20.19
N LYS A 77 -7.54 -0.28 -21.34
CA LYS A 77 -8.43 0.18 -22.41
C LYS A 77 -9.35 -0.92 -22.91
N GLY A 78 -10.63 -0.58 -23.12
CA GLY A 78 -11.64 -1.52 -23.54
C GLY A 78 -12.08 -2.55 -22.48
N LYS A 79 -11.47 -2.50 -21.29
CA LYS A 79 -11.80 -3.38 -20.15
C LYS A 79 -12.36 -2.59 -18.95
N ARG A 80 -12.68 -1.31 -19.14
CA ARG A 80 -13.12 -0.40 -18.05
C ARG A 80 -14.64 -0.36 -17.86
N GLU A 81 -15.40 -1.10 -18.67
CA GLU A 81 -16.86 -1.29 -18.54
C GLU A 81 -17.62 0.04 -18.26
N GLY A 82 -17.51 1.01 -19.19
CA GLY A 82 -18.19 2.31 -19.10
C GLY A 82 -17.42 3.43 -18.41
N GLN A 83 -16.17 3.18 -18.00
CA GLN A 83 -15.24 4.18 -17.46
C GLN A 83 -14.11 4.52 -18.46
N ASP A 84 -14.41 4.47 -19.76
CA ASP A 84 -13.45 4.90 -20.78
C ASP A 84 -13.29 6.42 -20.72
N VAL A 85 -12.09 6.84 -20.35
CA VAL A 85 -11.68 8.22 -20.22
C VAL A 85 -10.35 8.43 -20.94
N ASP A 86 -10.06 9.66 -21.35
CA ASP A 86 -8.73 10.06 -21.79
C ASP A 86 -7.73 10.01 -20.64
N ARG A 87 -6.42 10.01 -20.95
CA ARG A 87 -5.37 10.14 -19.94
C ARG A 87 -5.65 11.36 -19.06
N PRO A 88 -5.76 11.17 -17.73
CA PRO A 88 -6.05 12.28 -16.82
C PRO A 88 -4.90 13.28 -16.83
N LYS A 89 -5.24 14.57 -16.75
CA LYS A 89 -4.25 15.67 -16.62
C LYS A 89 -3.79 15.85 -15.17
N HIS A 90 -4.54 15.35 -14.22
CA HIS A 90 -4.28 15.38 -12.78
C HIS A 90 -4.41 13.96 -12.21
N PRO A 91 -3.73 13.64 -11.09
CA PRO A 91 -3.86 12.34 -10.45
C PRO A 91 -5.32 12.02 -10.10
N THR A 92 -5.71 10.78 -10.32
CA THR A 92 -7.02 10.27 -9.91
C THR A 92 -6.92 9.73 -8.49
N PHE A 93 -7.65 10.33 -7.55
CA PHE A 93 -7.66 9.89 -6.15
C PHE A 93 -8.95 9.16 -5.79
N PHE A 94 -8.80 8.15 -4.93
CA PHE A 94 -9.92 7.43 -4.30
C PHE A 94 -9.52 7.01 -2.88
N THR A 95 -10.40 6.33 -2.15
CA THR A 95 -10.11 5.85 -0.79
C THR A 95 -10.48 4.39 -0.63
N LYS A 96 -9.81 3.74 0.36
CA LYS A 96 -10.18 2.44 0.92
C LYS A 96 -10.54 2.61 2.39
N GLY A 97 -11.54 1.86 2.84
CA GLY A 97 -11.87 1.79 4.27
C GLY A 97 -10.73 1.15 5.07
N PRO A 98 -10.48 1.55 6.32
CA PRO A 98 -9.35 1.07 7.11
C PRO A 98 -9.40 -0.43 7.48
N ASP A 99 -10.58 -1.04 7.52
CA ASP A 99 -10.78 -2.44 7.89
C ASP A 99 -10.24 -3.43 6.83
N VAL A 100 -9.78 -2.92 5.68
CA VAL A 100 -9.10 -3.73 4.67
C VAL A 100 -7.73 -4.23 5.10
N VAL A 101 -7.06 -3.54 6.06
CA VAL A 101 -5.64 -3.72 6.36
C VAL A 101 -5.37 -5.05 7.05
N ILE A 102 -4.42 -5.80 6.50
CA ILE A 102 -3.84 -7.01 7.08
C ILE A 102 -2.32 -6.92 7.11
N GLY A 103 -1.70 -7.77 7.89
CA GLY A 103 -0.24 -7.84 8.02
C GLY A 103 0.48 -8.43 6.81
N PRO A 104 1.82 -8.36 6.84
CA PRO A 104 2.66 -8.76 5.70
C PRO A 104 2.59 -10.26 5.37
N TYR A 105 2.14 -11.09 6.31
CA TYR A 105 2.06 -12.54 6.17
C TYR A 105 0.68 -13.11 6.52
N ASP A 106 -0.33 -12.25 6.72
CA ASP A 106 -1.71 -12.66 6.99
C ASP A 106 -2.39 -13.17 5.70
N ASP A 107 -3.42 -14.01 5.85
CA ASP A 107 -4.22 -14.48 4.73
C ASP A 107 -5.10 -13.35 4.16
N ILE A 108 -5.15 -13.21 2.84
CA ILE A 108 -6.13 -12.34 2.14
C ILE A 108 -7.48 -13.05 2.19
N ALA A 109 -8.49 -12.43 2.81
CA ALA A 109 -9.83 -12.97 2.86
C ALA A 109 -10.47 -12.97 1.46
N TRP A 110 -10.84 -14.16 0.96
CA TRP A 110 -11.41 -14.35 -0.37
C TRP A 110 -12.76 -15.04 -0.28
N ASP A 111 -13.77 -14.49 -0.92
CA ASP A 111 -15.10 -15.07 -0.98
C ASP A 111 -15.70 -14.94 -2.38
N PRO A 112 -15.94 -16.06 -3.11
CA PRO A 112 -16.54 -16.04 -4.44
C PRO A 112 -17.99 -15.53 -4.44
N ALA A 113 -18.67 -15.49 -3.28
CA ALA A 113 -19.99 -14.89 -3.18
C ALA A 113 -19.96 -13.36 -3.20
N ILE A 114 -18.82 -12.74 -2.82
CA ILE A 114 -18.63 -11.29 -2.85
C ILE A 114 -18.26 -10.83 -4.26
N SER A 115 -17.31 -11.52 -4.89
CA SER A 115 -16.80 -11.15 -6.22
C SER A 115 -16.25 -12.38 -6.95
N ALA A 116 -16.40 -12.39 -8.27
CA ALA A 116 -15.72 -13.35 -9.16
C ALA A 116 -14.39 -12.83 -9.73
N LYS A 117 -14.05 -11.54 -9.46
CA LYS A 117 -12.93 -10.84 -10.13
C LYS A 117 -11.98 -10.22 -9.11
N TRP A 118 -11.37 -11.07 -8.27
CA TRP A 118 -10.34 -10.67 -7.31
C TRP A 118 -9.00 -10.46 -8.00
N ASP A 119 -8.44 -9.27 -7.90
CA ASP A 119 -7.23 -8.88 -8.61
C ASP A 119 -6.18 -8.29 -7.66
N TYR A 120 -4.92 -8.41 -8.01
CA TYR A 120 -3.77 -7.90 -7.27
C TYR A 120 -3.28 -6.58 -7.85
N GLU A 121 -2.75 -5.73 -7.00
CA GLU A 121 -2.11 -4.46 -7.35
C GLU A 121 -0.96 -4.17 -6.38
N ALA A 122 0.28 -4.49 -6.79
CA ALA A 122 1.46 -4.14 -6.01
C ALA A 122 1.70 -2.63 -6.07
N GLU A 123 1.91 -2.02 -4.90
CA GLU A 123 2.10 -0.57 -4.77
C GLU A 123 3.16 -0.22 -3.74
N VAL A 124 3.91 0.85 -4.02
CA VAL A 124 4.60 1.60 -2.97
C VAL A 124 3.58 2.48 -2.27
N ALA A 125 3.63 2.52 -0.96
CA ALA A 125 2.81 3.41 -0.15
C ALA A 125 3.70 4.34 0.67
N LEU A 126 3.25 5.58 0.88
CA LEU A 126 3.95 6.55 1.71
C LEU A 126 3.13 6.94 2.93
N VAL A 127 3.83 7.28 4.01
CA VAL A 127 3.24 7.74 5.26
C VAL A 127 3.63 9.20 5.49
N ILE A 128 2.63 10.05 5.71
CA ILE A 128 2.85 11.46 6.01
C ILE A 128 3.42 11.59 7.43
N GLY A 129 4.48 12.38 7.59
CA GLY A 129 5.14 12.67 8.86
C GLY A 129 4.94 14.09 9.37
N ARG A 130 4.63 15.04 8.49
CA ARG A 130 4.45 16.45 8.84
C ARG A 130 3.13 17.00 8.31
N THR A 131 2.37 17.67 9.16
CA THR A 131 1.13 18.33 8.74
C THR A 131 1.40 19.37 7.66
N GLY A 132 0.57 19.35 6.59
CA GLY A 132 0.62 20.35 5.51
C GLY A 132 -0.70 20.48 4.78
N LYS A 133 -0.90 21.64 4.16
CA LYS A 133 -2.00 21.96 3.26
C LYS A 133 -1.48 22.88 2.17
N ASN A 134 -1.90 22.70 0.93
CA ASN A 134 -1.38 23.43 -0.22
C ASN A 134 0.16 23.31 -0.32
N ILE A 135 0.66 22.10 -0.13
CA ILE A 135 2.09 21.79 -0.15
C ILE A 135 2.58 21.97 -1.59
N LYS A 136 3.66 22.72 -1.76
CA LYS A 136 4.27 22.87 -3.08
C LYS A 136 5.05 21.61 -3.46
N VAL A 137 5.22 21.36 -4.75
CA VAL A 137 5.96 20.20 -5.26
C VAL A 137 7.38 20.14 -4.70
N GLU A 138 8.08 21.29 -4.67
CA GLU A 138 9.45 21.40 -4.15
C GLU A 138 9.60 21.05 -2.66
N ASP A 139 8.55 21.21 -1.86
CA ASP A 139 8.52 20.94 -0.41
C ASP A 139 7.88 19.57 -0.07
N ALA A 140 7.33 18.88 -1.06
CA ALA A 140 6.41 17.76 -0.83
C ALA A 140 7.08 16.57 -0.11
N LEU A 141 8.28 16.20 -0.51
CA LEU A 141 9.00 15.07 0.06
C LEU A 141 9.41 15.29 1.51
N ASP A 142 9.55 16.53 1.96
CA ASP A 142 9.81 16.89 3.37
C ASP A 142 8.63 16.56 4.30
N HIS A 143 7.47 16.27 3.74
CA HIS A 143 6.28 15.84 4.49
C HIS A 143 6.17 14.33 4.66
N VAL A 144 7.03 13.54 4.00
CA VAL A 144 7.03 12.08 4.06
C VAL A 144 7.87 11.59 5.23
N TRP A 145 7.28 10.76 6.10
CA TRP A 145 8.00 10.07 7.16
C TRP A 145 8.74 8.84 6.66
N GLY A 146 8.10 8.08 5.78
CA GLY A 146 8.68 6.86 5.22
C GLY A 146 7.76 6.17 4.22
N TYR A 147 8.25 5.04 3.74
CA TYR A 147 7.62 4.25 2.69
C TYR A 147 7.45 2.79 3.14
N THR A 148 6.45 2.14 2.58
CA THR A 148 6.13 0.73 2.81
C THR A 148 5.54 0.11 1.56
N LEU A 149 5.23 -1.18 1.58
CA LEU A 149 4.52 -1.87 0.51
C LEU A 149 3.04 -2.03 0.86
N ALA A 150 2.20 -2.02 -0.17
CA ALA A 150 0.81 -2.44 -0.10
C ALA A 150 0.46 -3.33 -1.30
N ASN A 151 -0.55 -4.19 -1.12
CA ASN A 151 -1.25 -4.81 -2.22
C ASN A 151 -2.69 -4.31 -2.23
N ASP A 152 -3.03 -3.44 -3.19
CA ASP A 152 -4.38 -2.87 -3.32
C ASP A 152 -5.34 -3.87 -3.97
N VAL A 153 -5.61 -4.98 -3.27
CA VAL A 153 -6.51 -6.02 -3.77
C VAL A 153 -7.86 -5.42 -4.14
N SER A 154 -8.32 -5.77 -5.33
CA SER A 154 -9.46 -5.14 -5.99
C SER A 154 -10.49 -6.17 -6.44
N GLN A 155 -11.77 -5.87 -6.26
CA GLN A 155 -12.88 -6.65 -6.79
C GLN A 155 -13.43 -5.90 -7.99
N ARG A 156 -12.99 -6.30 -9.23
CA ARG A 156 -13.21 -5.53 -10.46
C ARG A 156 -14.67 -5.35 -10.85
N ASP A 157 -15.50 -6.35 -10.62
CA ASP A 157 -16.94 -6.28 -10.82
C ASP A 157 -17.59 -5.24 -9.88
N LEU A 158 -17.25 -5.27 -8.59
CA LEU A 158 -17.77 -4.30 -7.61
C LEU A 158 -17.22 -2.88 -7.83
N GLN A 159 -15.96 -2.76 -8.26
CA GLN A 159 -15.35 -1.46 -8.57
C GLN A 159 -16.16 -0.66 -9.61
N ARG A 160 -16.89 -1.35 -10.48
CA ARG A 160 -17.66 -0.74 -11.57
C ARG A 160 -19.16 -0.69 -11.33
N ALA A 161 -19.69 -1.59 -10.49
CA ALA A 161 -21.14 -1.75 -10.27
C ALA A 161 -21.80 -0.53 -9.60
N HIS A 162 -21.03 0.30 -8.86
CA HIS A 162 -21.57 1.38 -8.03
C HIS A 162 -21.36 2.77 -8.65
N GLY A 163 -21.84 2.99 -9.88
CA GLY A 163 -21.84 4.30 -10.55
C GLY A 163 -20.44 4.86 -10.81
N GLY A 164 -19.44 3.99 -10.97
CA GLY A 164 -18.06 4.39 -11.21
C GLY A 164 -17.28 4.81 -9.96
N GLN A 165 -17.88 4.75 -8.77
CA GLN A 165 -17.17 4.95 -7.50
C GLN A 165 -16.48 3.67 -7.07
N TRP A 166 -15.16 3.72 -6.82
CA TRP A 166 -14.34 2.52 -6.64
C TRP A 166 -14.40 1.93 -5.24
N LEU A 167 -14.87 2.69 -4.26
CA LEU A 167 -14.87 2.31 -2.84
C LEU A 167 -15.29 0.86 -2.60
N LYS A 168 -16.43 0.41 -3.15
CA LYS A 168 -16.95 -0.96 -2.91
C LYS A 168 -16.08 -2.06 -3.49
N GLY A 169 -15.42 -1.82 -4.61
CA GLY A 169 -14.47 -2.76 -5.21
C GLY A 169 -13.05 -2.63 -4.68
N LYS A 170 -12.84 -1.81 -3.67
CA LYS A 170 -11.54 -1.54 -3.05
C LYS A 170 -11.54 -1.69 -1.52
N SER A 171 -12.71 -1.92 -0.90
CA SER A 171 -12.86 -1.87 0.56
C SER A 171 -13.58 -3.12 1.11
N ILE A 172 -13.17 -4.30 0.67
CA ILE A 172 -13.58 -5.54 1.32
C ILE A 172 -12.61 -5.81 2.49
N ASP A 173 -13.15 -6.13 3.65
CA ASP A 173 -12.40 -6.33 4.88
C ASP A 173 -11.31 -7.39 4.73
N ASN A 174 -10.16 -7.17 5.38
CA ASN A 174 -9.03 -8.10 5.41
C ASN A 174 -8.48 -8.46 4.03
N THR A 175 -8.34 -7.48 3.13
CA THR A 175 -7.89 -7.72 1.74
C THR A 175 -6.66 -6.94 1.33
N MET A 176 -6.17 -5.98 2.14
CA MET A 176 -5.02 -5.16 1.78
C MET A 176 -3.79 -5.48 2.66
N PRO A 177 -2.89 -6.36 2.23
CA PRO A 177 -1.59 -6.49 2.84
C PRO A 177 -0.84 -5.16 2.92
N LEU A 178 -0.24 -4.86 4.08
CA LEU A 178 0.53 -3.66 4.34
C LEU A 178 1.78 -3.99 5.15
N GLY A 179 2.95 -3.50 4.73
CA GLY A 179 4.22 -3.70 5.42
C GLY A 179 5.38 -4.07 4.50
N PRO A 180 6.32 -4.90 4.94
CA PRO A 180 6.42 -5.54 6.27
C PRO A 180 6.80 -4.56 7.38
N TRP A 181 7.39 -3.42 7.01
CA TRP A 181 7.82 -2.32 7.86
C TRP A 181 7.65 -0.99 7.13
N ILE A 182 7.88 0.11 7.85
CA ILE A 182 8.04 1.43 7.24
C ILE A 182 9.53 1.77 7.26
N VAL A 183 10.10 2.02 6.09
CA VAL A 183 11.47 2.51 5.92
C VAL A 183 11.42 4.04 5.88
N THR A 184 12.21 4.71 6.71
CA THR A 184 12.25 6.16 6.77
C THR A 184 12.69 6.78 5.43
N ALA A 185 12.19 7.98 5.13
CA ALA A 185 12.43 8.64 3.85
C ALA A 185 13.94 8.86 3.56
N ASP A 186 14.74 9.15 4.59
CA ASP A 186 16.19 9.30 4.48
C ASP A 186 16.90 8.00 4.08
N GLU A 187 16.42 6.82 4.58
CA GLU A 187 16.99 5.51 4.21
C GLU A 187 16.56 5.08 2.80
N VAL A 188 15.36 5.40 2.37
CA VAL A 188 14.88 5.13 1.01
C VAL A 188 15.62 5.99 -0.01
N GLY A 189 15.86 7.26 0.31
CA GLY A 189 16.44 8.25 -0.59
C GLY A 189 15.44 8.68 -1.67
N ASP A 190 15.73 8.39 -2.95
CA ASP A 190 14.83 8.74 -4.05
C ASP A 190 13.65 7.76 -4.14
N PRO A 191 12.40 8.20 -3.88
CA PRO A 191 11.21 7.36 -4.00
C PRO A 191 10.85 7.04 -5.46
N GLN A 192 11.44 7.74 -6.42
CA GLN A 192 11.28 7.45 -7.85
C GLN A 192 12.32 6.45 -8.37
N ASP A 193 13.11 5.80 -7.48
CA ASP A 193 14.09 4.79 -7.82
C ASP A 193 13.91 3.52 -6.98
N ILE A 194 12.74 2.92 -7.07
CA ILE A 194 12.37 1.68 -6.39
C ILE A 194 11.86 0.69 -7.44
N GLN A 195 12.47 -0.52 -7.47
CA GLN A 195 11.99 -1.61 -8.30
C GLN A 195 10.89 -2.36 -7.55
N LEU A 196 9.71 -2.50 -8.15
CA LEU A 196 8.51 -3.10 -7.57
C LEU A 196 8.07 -4.31 -8.40
N GLN A 197 7.76 -5.41 -7.73
CA GLN A 197 7.26 -6.63 -8.37
C GLN A 197 6.04 -7.20 -7.63
N CYS A 198 5.13 -7.79 -8.41
CA CYS A 198 4.09 -8.70 -7.93
C CYS A 198 4.28 -10.08 -8.55
N LEU A 199 4.22 -11.12 -7.71
CA LEU A 199 4.21 -12.50 -8.17
C LEU A 199 2.92 -13.17 -7.65
N VAL A 200 2.38 -14.07 -8.49
CA VAL A 200 1.28 -14.97 -8.08
C VAL A 200 1.74 -16.39 -8.37
N ASN A 201 1.81 -17.24 -7.34
CA ASN A 201 2.32 -18.62 -7.44
C ASN A 201 3.70 -18.67 -8.11
N ASP A 202 4.62 -17.80 -7.66
CA ASP A 202 5.99 -17.63 -8.17
C ASP A 202 6.11 -17.13 -9.63
N GLU A 203 5.00 -16.87 -10.32
CA GLU A 203 5.01 -16.24 -11.63
C GLU A 203 4.99 -14.72 -11.50
N VAL A 204 5.98 -14.04 -12.11
CA VAL A 204 6.02 -12.56 -12.13
C VAL A 204 4.86 -12.03 -12.94
N ARG A 205 4.00 -11.24 -12.29
CA ARG A 205 2.81 -10.61 -12.87
C ARG A 205 3.02 -9.13 -13.16
N GLN A 206 3.67 -8.42 -12.25
CA GLN A 206 4.03 -7.01 -12.41
C GLN A 206 5.52 -6.85 -12.14
N ASP A 207 6.19 -6.03 -12.92
CA ASP A 207 7.63 -5.74 -12.80
C ASP A 207 7.90 -4.34 -13.36
N ALA A 208 8.14 -3.36 -12.50
CA ALA A 208 8.28 -1.96 -12.90
C ALA A 208 9.10 -1.16 -11.89
N SER A 209 9.63 -0.03 -12.34
CA SER A 209 10.25 0.97 -11.46
C SER A 209 9.27 2.12 -11.18
N THR A 210 9.32 2.70 -9.98
CA THR A 210 8.59 3.92 -9.63
C THR A 210 8.95 5.12 -10.52
N ARG A 211 10.05 5.06 -11.26
CA ARG A 211 10.39 6.03 -12.33
C ARG A 211 9.35 6.10 -13.45
N GLN A 212 8.56 5.04 -13.61
CA GLN A 212 7.51 4.93 -14.64
C GLN A 212 6.17 5.51 -14.19
N MET A 213 6.07 6.06 -12.97
CA MET A 213 4.87 6.74 -12.50
C MET A 213 4.46 7.86 -13.46
N ALA A 214 3.17 8.00 -13.69
CA ALA A 214 2.59 9.08 -14.48
C ALA A 214 2.72 10.45 -13.78
N PHE A 215 2.55 10.45 -12.47
CA PHE A 215 2.75 11.56 -11.56
C PHE A 215 3.68 11.08 -10.43
N ASP A 216 4.79 11.78 -10.23
CA ASP A 216 5.75 11.45 -9.19
C ASP A 216 5.18 11.68 -7.78
N VAL A 217 5.86 11.14 -6.77
CA VAL A 217 5.42 11.22 -5.37
C VAL A 217 5.22 12.67 -4.92
N ALA A 218 6.11 13.59 -5.32
CA ALA A 218 6.01 15.00 -4.95
C ALA A 218 4.75 15.65 -5.55
N THR A 219 4.45 15.36 -6.81
CA THR A 219 3.23 15.81 -7.50
C THR A 219 1.99 15.24 -6.83
N LEU A 220 1.97 13.94 -6.47
CA LEU A 220 0.83 13.34 -5.77
C LEU A 220 0.51 14.05 -4.46
N ILE A 221 1.53 14.34 -3.63
CA ILE A 221 1.36 15.04 -2.36
C ILE A 221 0.86 16.48 -2.58
N SER A 222 1.44 17.18 -3.54
CA SER A 222 1.06 18.56 -3.87
C SER A 222 -0.39 18.65 -4.30
N GLU A 223 -0.81 17.85 -5.29
CA GLU A 223 -2.18 17.80 -5.82
C GLU A 223 -3.18 17.38 -4.74
N LEU A 224 -2.88 16.33 -3.98
CA LEU A 224 -3.75 15.84 -2.92
C LEU A 224 -3.92 16.85 -1.78
N SER A 225 -2.86 17.59 -1.43
CA SER A 225 -2.89 18.57 -0.36
C SER A 225 -3.54 19.90 -0.76
N PHE A 226 -3.82 20.11 -2.05
CA PHE A 226 -4.48 21.32 -2.53
C PHE A 226 -5.90 21.42 -1.96
N GLY A 227 -6.08 22.40 -1.08
CA GLY A 227 -7.34 22.58 -0.32
C GLY A 227 -7.58 21.58 0.82
N MET A 228 -6.80 20.48 0.92
CA MET A 228 -6.95 19.42 1.90
C MET A 228 -5.73 19.30 2.81
N THR A 229 -5.95 19.23 4.14
CA THR A 229 -4.85 19.04 5.09
C THR A 229 -4.44 17.58 5.17
N LEU A 230 -3.17 17.29 4.93
CA LEU A 230 -2.50 16.03 5.26
C LEU A 230 -1.92 16.09 6.67
N ARG A 231 -1.89 14.97 7.38
CA ARG A 231 -1.44 14.88 8.78
C ARG A 231 -0.55 13.66 9.00
N PRO A 232 0.32 13.67 10.03
CA PRO A 232 1.09 12.50 10.42
C PRO A 232 0.21 11.25 10.56
N GLY A 233 0.68 10.13 9.97
CA GLY A 233 -0.04 8.86 9.91
C GLY A 233 -1.04 8.73 8.76
N ASP A 234 -1.31 9.78 7.96
CA ASP A 234 -2.06 9.60 6.72
C ASP A 234 -1.25 8.70 5.76
N LEU A 235 -1.89 7.66 5.23
CA LEU A 235 -1.30 6.69 4.29
C LEU A 235 -1.79 7.01 2.87
N LEU A 236 -0.87 7.08 1.91
CA LEU A 236 -1.16 7.24 0.48
C LEU A 236 -0.53 6.10 -0.32
N LEU A 237 -1.36 5.33 -1.00
CA LEU A 237 -0.96 4.36 -2.01
C LEU A 237 -0.71 5.09 -3.34
N THR A 238 0.43 4.81 -3.99
CA THR A 238 0.90 5.62 -5.12
C THR A 238 0.48 5.11 -6.50
N GLY A 239 -0.32 4.04 -6.54
CA GLY A 239 -0.76 3.41 -7.78
C GLY A 239 0.08 2.20 -8.17
N THR A 240 -0.51 1.33 -8.97
CA THR A 240 0.07 0.06 -9.42
C THR A 240 0.55 0.13 -10.87
N PRO A 241 1.65 -0.58 -11.23
CA PRO A 241 2.09 -0.72 -12.62
C PRO A 241 1.22 -1.70 -13.43
N ALA A 242 1.50 -1.81 -14.73
CA ALA A 242 0.88 -2.78 -15.62
C ALA A 242 1.12 -4.23 -15.17
N GLY A 243 0.24 -5.14 -15.62
CA GLY A 243 0.31 -6.58 -15.39
C GLY A 243 -0.80 -7.13 -14.51
N ILE A 244 -1.83 -6.31 -14.20
CA ILE A 244 -2.99 -6.76 -13.41
C ILE A 244 -3.75 -7.90 -14.11
N GLY A 245 -4.39 -8.75 -13.32
CA GLY A 245 -5.13 -9.91 -13.81
C GLY A 245 -6.28 -9.55 -14.74
N ASN A 246 -6.98 -8.45 -14.47
CA ASN A 246 -8.07 -7.96 -15.30
C ASN A 246 -7.65 -7.50 -16.71
N ALA A 247 -6.39 -7.11 -16.89
CA ALA A 247 -5.87 -6.66 -18.17
C ALA A 247 -5.35 -7.82 -19.05
N ARG A 248 -5.13 -8.99 -18.48
CA ARG A 248 -4.59 -10.16 -19.19
C ARG A 248 -5.57 -10.73 -20.23
N GLU A 249 -5.04 -11.50 -21.17
CA GLU A 249 -5.83 -12.21 -22.19
C GLU A 249 -5.39 -13.68 -22.23
N PRO A 250 -6.20 -14.64 -21.74
CA PRO A 250 -7.47 -14.40 -21.01
C PRO A 250 -7.26 -13.70 -19.65
N GLN A 251 -8.33 -13.10 -19.10
CA GLN A 251 -8.30 -12.52 -17.75
C GLN A 251 -7.98 -13.59 -16.70
N VAL A 252 -7.17 -13.25 -15.70
CA VAL A 252 -6.75 -14.16 -14.63
C VAL A 252 -6.97 -13.49 -13.28
N PHE A 253 -7.77 -14.08 -12.42
CA PHE A 253 -8.11 -13.56 -11.09
C PHE A 253 -7.62 -14.51 -10.00
N LEU A 254 -7.37 -13.94 -8.81
CA LEU A 254 -6.96 -14.67 -7.63
C LEU A 254 -8.01 -15.71 -7.21
N GLN A 255 -7.52 -16.87 -6.82
CA GLN A 255 -8.33 -17.98 -6.34
C GLN A 255 -7.90 -18.43 -4.95
N ASP A 256 -8.77 -19.18 -4.27
CA ASP A 256 -8.42 -19.82 -3.00
C ASP A 256 -7.17 -20.70 -3.15
N GLY A 257 -6.21 -20.49 -2.27
CA GLY A 257 -4.93 -21.18 -2.24
C GLY A 257 -3.78 -20.48 -2.96
N ASP A 258 -4.05 -19.47 -3.80
CA ASP A 258 -2.98 -18.68 -4.44
C ASP A 258 -2.09 -18.00 -3.39
N VAL A 259 -0.82 -17.84 -3.72
CA VAL A 259 0.15 -17.08 -2.94
C VAL A 259 0.55 -15.83 -3.72
N VAL A 260 0.30 -14.67 -3.13
CA VAL A 260 0.67 -13.37 -3.73
C VAL A 260 1.88 -12.81 -2.99
N VAL A 261 2.92 -12.48 -3.75
CA VAL A 261 4.12 -11.83 -3.25
C VAL A 261 4.21 -10.44 -3.84
N THR A 262 4.23 -9.42 -2.98
CA THR A 262 4.52 -8.04 -3.35
C THR A 262 5.88 -7.69 -2.77
N ARG A 263 6.84 -7.34 -3.61
CA ARG A 263 8.19 -7.02 -3.14
C ARG A 263 8.79 -5.80 -3.83
N ALA A 264 9.63 -5.08 -3.12
CA ALA A 264 10.45 -4.02 -3.69
C ALA A 264 11.81 -3.97 -3.02
N ASP A 265 12.82 -3.59 -3.80
CA ASP A 265 14.12 -3.25 -3.24
C ASP A 265 13.95 -2.12 -2.21
N LYS A 266 14.79 -2.12 -1.18
CA LYS A 266 14.72 -1.23 -0.01
C LYS A 266 13.52 -1.45 0.94
N LEU A 267 12.33 -1.88 0.45
CA LEU A 267 11.09 -1.95 1.24
C LEU A 267 10.75 -3.34 1.79
N GLY A 268 11.35 -4.41 1.24
CA GLY A 268 11.10 -5.78 1.69
C GLY A 268 10.05 -6.53 0.88
N GLU A 269 9.32 -7.44 1.54
CA GLU A 269 8.38 -8.36 0.89
C GLU A 269 7.13 -8.58 1.74
N LEU A 270 5.97 -8.60 1.08
CA LEU A 270 4.70 -9.15 1.59
C LEU A 270 4.47 -10.51 0.95
N ARG A 271 4.04 -11.50 1.72
CA ARG A 271 3.73 -12.84 1.21
C ARG A 271 2.42 -13.34 1.81
N ASN A 272 1.36 -13.25 1.06
CA ASN A 272 0.02 -13.47 1.53
C ASN A 272 -0.65 -14.61 0.76
N ARG A 273 -1.25 -15.55 1.49
CA ARG A 273 -2.07 -16.58 0.88
C ARG A 273 -3.50 -16.08 0.70
N VAL A 274 -4.07 -16.32 -0.46
CA VAL A 274 -5.50 -16.13 -0.71
C VAL A 274 -6.26 -17.28 -0.05
N LYS A 275 -7.20 -16.98 0.83
CA LYS A 275 -7.88 -17.99 1.62
C LYS A 275 -9.35 -17.70 1.73
N ARG A 276 -10.15 -18.72 1.49
CA ARG A 276 -11.59 -18.62 1.62
C ARG A 276 -11.98 -18.24 3.06
N ALA A 277 -12.76 -17.15 3.18
CA ALA A 277 -13.28 -16.62 4.43
C ALA A 277 -14.48 -17.45 4.95
#